data_216de124fba41e7dc67248d938bab64b
#
_entry.id   216de124fba41e7dc67248d938bab64b
#
_cell.length_a   1.000
_cell.length_b   1.000
_cell.length_c   1.000
_cell.angle_alpha   90.00
_cell.angle_beta   90.00
_cell.angle_gamma   90.00
#
_symmetry.space_group_name_H-M   'P 1'
#
loop_
_entity.id
_entity.type
_entity.pdbx_description
1 polymer ?
#
loop_
_entity_poly.entity_id
_entity_poly.type
_entity_poly.pdbx_seq_one_letter_code
_entity_poly.pdbx_strand_id
1 'polypeptide(L)'
;GYELHGEEVTPFLNSLTRDENTLYFDNFFHQTAQGKTADAEFLIENSLYGLAQGAAFTTKGLNTYHAAPAILKEYGYTSAVFHGNSGSFWNRNEIYKSFGYDYFFDESYYELTPENTAEYGLEDKPFFEQSKKLIETLPEPFYAKFITVSHHYPYTIDQEKTTIEPHYTGDKSVDNYFQTARYADEALKEFFDYLKETGLIDRSIIIMYGDHYGISQNHDKAMEIVLDKEITEFDSAAALQRVPLFIRVPGMEGGINHEYGGQIDLLPTLLHLLGIEGKDFVHLGTDLLSENHDNIVPFRNGDFVSPDITSVNGHFYDSNSGLELDESLLEIAEQYEEIAEEKLALSDKIVNGDLLRFYTPNNFTPVDRSDYNYSDPEKFFRINGIPVNKEDENSGELEEQEETGEKDSARDTEIEEE
;
A
#
# COMPACT_ATOMS: atom_id res chain seq x y z
N GLY A 1 -14.45 -9.15 11.89
CA GLY A 1 -14.10 -7.80 12.30
C GLY A 1 -13.90 -7.69 13.82
N TYR A 2 -13.21 -6.67 14.27
CA TYR A 2 -12.97 -6.40 15.68
C TYR A 2 -14.07 -5.49 16.25
N GLU A 3 -14.56 -5.82 17.44
CA GLU A 3 -15.53 -5.00 18.18
C GLU A 3 -14.85 -4.35 19.39
N LEU A 4 -15.03 -3.03 19.52
CA LEU A 4 -14.54 -2.25 20.65
C LEU A 4 -15.75 -1.67 21.40
N HIS A 5 -15.87 -1.97 22.69
CA HIS A 5 -17.00 -1.56 23.55
C HIS A 5 -18.39 -1.97 23.01
N GLY A 6 -18.44 -3.08 22.23
CA GLY A 6 -19.68 -3.58 21.61
C GLY A 6 -20.05 -2.89 20.29
N GLU A 7 -19.14 -2.13 19.71
CA GLU A 7 -19.28 -1.53 18.37
C GLU A 7 -18.23 -2.09 17.41
N GLU A 8 -18.62 -2.40 16.18
CA GLU A 8 -17.67 -2.78 15.12
C GLU A 8 -16.71 -1.63 14.85
N VAL A 9 -15.40 -1.88 14.82
CA VAL A 9 -14.40 -0.84 14.51
C VAL A 9 -14.48 -0.42 13.04
N THR A 10 -14.62 -1.39 12.14
CA THR A 10 -14.64 -1.18 10.68
C THR A 10 -15.93 -1.76 10.06
N PRO A 11 -17.13 -1.19 10.35
CA PRO A 11 -18.40 -1.75 9.92
C PRO A 11 -18.55 -1.81 8.40
N PHE A 12 -17.98 -0.85 7.66
CA PHE A 12 -18.05 -0.85 6.20
C PHE A 12 -17.18 -1.98 5.63
N LEU A 13 -15.91 -2.09 6.01
CA LEU A 13 -15.03 -3.19 5.57
C LEU A 13 -15.60 -4.56 5.98
N ASN A 14 -16.15 -4.67 7.20
CA ASN A 14 -16.83 -5.89 7.63
C ASN A 14 -18.04 -6.23 6.74
N SER A 15 -18.75 -5.25 6.21
CA SER A 15 -19.85 -5.49 5.28
C SER A 15 -19.36 -6.04 3.94
N LEU A 16 -18.18 -5.65 3.49
CA LEU A 16 -17.60 -6.14 2.23
C LEU A 16 -17.22 -7.61 2.27
N THR A 17 -16.92 -8.19 3.46
CA THR A 17 -16.71 -9.65 3.58
C THR A 17 -17.96 -10.48 3.27
N ARG A 18 -19.11 -9.82 3.17
CA ARG A 18 -20.41 -10.43 2.86
C ARG A 18 -21.00 -9.92 1.54
N ASP A 19 -20.27 -9.05 0.83
CA ASP A 19 -20.67 -8.56 -0.51
C ASP A 19 -20.50 -9.67 -1.53
N GLU A 20 -21.51 -9.87 -2.38
CA GLU A 20 -21.54 -10.98 -3.34
C GLU A 20 -20.50 -10.90 -4.46
N ASN A 21 -19.86 -9.74 -4.64
CA ASN A 21 -18.85 -9.49 -5.67
C ASN A 21 -17.46 -9.21 -5.08
N THR A 22 -17.25 -9.45 -3.78
CA THR A 22 -16.00 -9.14 -3.09
C THR A 22 -15.38 -10.39 -2.50
N LEU A 23 -14.13 -10.70 -2.86
CA LEU A 23 -13.29 -11.67 -2.18
C LEU A 23 -12.53 -10.97 -1.06
N TYR A 24 -12.57 -11.57 0.13
CA TYR A 24 -11.74 -11.19 1.27
C TYR A 24 -10.73 -12.29 1.55
N PHE A 25 -9.43 -11.95 1.54
CA PHE A 25 -8.36 -12.89 1.86
C PHE A 25 -7.98 -12.72 3.34
N ASP A 26 -8.12 -13.76 4.13
CA ASP A 26 -7.85 -13.75 5.58
C ASP A 26 -6.43 -14.22 5.95
N ASN A 27 -5.65 -14.69 4.97
CA ASN A 27 -4.25 -15.06 5.09
C ASN A 27 -3.37 -14.30 4.11
N PHE A 28 -3.56 -12.98 4.04
CA PHE A 28 -2.72 -12.11 3.23
C PHE A 28 -1.73 -11.34 4.11
N PHE A 29 -0.46 -11.28 3.69
CA PHE A 29 0.63 -10.76 4.50
C PHE A 29 1.33 -9.60 3.81
N HIS A 30 1.76 -8.59 4.58
CA HIS A 30 2.70 -7.62 4.08
C HIS A 30 4.09 -8.24 3.96
N GLN A 31 4.90 -7.73 3.02
CA GLN A 31 6.27 -8.21 2.76
C GLN A 31 7.27 -7.06 2.75
N THR A 32 6.92 -5.98 3.43
CA THR A 32 7.71 -4.75 3.49
C THR A 32 8.84 -4.86 4.51
N ALA A 33 9.87 -4.04 4.32
CA ALA A 33 10.96 -3.85 5.26
C ALA A 33 11.04 -2.38 5.69
N GLN A 34 12.22 -1.75 5.57
CA GLN A 34 12.46 -0.37 5.99
C GLN A 34 11.68 0.66 5.14
N GLY A 35 11.36 0.34 3.89
CA GLY A 35 10.63 1.23 3.00
C GLY A 35 9.14 1.34 3.28
N LYS A 36 8.56 0.48 4.16
CA LYS A 36 7.14 0.52 4.55
C LYS A 36 6.22 0.66 3.32
N THR A 37 5.39 1.73 3.26
CA THR A 37 4.52 2.01 2.12
C THR A 37 5.24 1.99 0.77
N ALA A 38 6.47 2.53 0.69
CA ALA A 38 7.25 2.51 -0.56
C ALA A 38 7.65 1.09 -0.99
N ASP A 39 7.91 0.18 -0.04
CA ASP A 39 8.15 -1.23 -0.35
C ASP A 39 6.87 -1.94 -0.80
N ALA A 40 5.73 -1.67 -0.16
CA ALA A 40 4.45 -2.22 -0.58
C ALA A 40 4.09 -1.79 -2.01
N GLU A 41 4.24 -0.50 -2.31
CA GLU A 41 4.06 0.01 -3.67
C GLU A 41 5.01 -0.67 -4.66
N PHE A 42 6.27 -0.87 -4.28
CA PHE A 42 7.25 -1.54 -5.14
C PHE A 42 6.87 -3.00 -5.45
N LEU A 43 6.47 -3.75 -4.42
CA LEU A 43 6.01 -5.13 -4.53
C LEU A 43 4.83 -5.25 -5.49
N ILE A 44 3.81 -4.43 -5.29
CA ILE A 44 2.55 -4.49 -6.02
C ILE A 44 2.70 -4.06 -7.48
N GLU A 45 3.52 -3.04 -7.74
CA GLU A 45 3.71 -2.54 -9.09
C GLU A 45 4.60 -3.44 -9.95
N ASN A 46 5.55 -4.17 -9.34
CA ASN A 46 6.58 -4.88 -10.09
C ASN A 46 6.60 -6.38 -9.87
N SER A 47 5.87 -6.90 -8.87
CA SER A 47 6.00 -8.30 -8.42
C SER A 47 7.47 -8.69 -8.15
N LEU A 48 8.21 -7.77 -7.50
CA LEU A 48 9.59 -7.91 -7.04
C LEU A 48 9.67 -7.51 -5.57
N TYR A 49 10.49 -8.18 -4.77
CA TYR A 49 10.69 -7.81 -3.37
C TYR A 49 11.47 -6.50 -3.25
N GLY A 50 11.13 -5.69 -2.25
CA GLY A 50 11.90 -4.52 -1.85
C GLY A 50 13.32 -4.87 -1.43
N LEU A 51 14.14 -3.87 -1.14
CA LEU A 51 15.53 -4.08 -0.73
C LEU A 51 15.62 -4.62 0.70
N ALA A 52 16.68 -5.37 1.00
CA ALA A 52 16.98 -5.82 2.36
C ALA A 52 17.29 -4.65 3.31
N GLN A 53 17.85 -3.56 2.78
CA GLN A 53 18.16 -2.34 3.51
C GLN A 53 17.79 -1.11 2.68
N GLY A 54 17.17 -0.11 3.33
CA GLY A 54 16.65 1.07 2.69
C GLY A 54 15.43 0.78 1.83
N ALA A 55 15.07 1.70 0.94
CA ALA A 55 13.95 1.55 0.02
C ALA A 55 14.41 1.60 -1.45
N ALA A 56 13.81 0.77 -2.30
CA ALA A 56 14.05 0.80 -3.74
C ALA A 56 13.67 2.15 -4.35
N PHE A 57 12.65 2.79 -3.84
CA PHE A 57 12.17 4.11 -4.26
C PHE A 57 13.26 5.17 -4.22
N THR A 58 14.07 5.19 -3.15
CA THR A 58 15.12 6.20 -2.97
C THR A 58 16.41 5.86 -3.69
N THR A 59 16.78 4.58 -3.76
CA THR A 59 18.11 4.18 -4.26
C THR A 59 18.09 3.57 -5.66
N LYS A 60 16.93 3.10 -6.14
CA LYS A 60 16.75 2.42 -7.43
C LYS A 60 15.72 3.13 -8.33
N GLY A 61 15.36 4.36 -8.01
CA GLY A 61 14.35 5.13 -8.76
C GLY A 61 14.67 5.36 -10.23
N LEU A 62 15.93 5.15 -10.67
CA LEU A 62 16.38 5.28 -12.07
C LEU A 62 16.49 3.94 -12.81
N ASN A 63 16.18 2.82 -12.16
CA ASN A 63 16.20 1.52 -12.81
C ASN A 63 15.09 1.40 -13.86
N THR A 64 15.25 0.42 -14.76
CA THR A 64 14.19 0.01 -15.70
C THR A 64 13.24 -0.95 -15.01
N TYR A 65 11.93 -0.70 -15.18
CA TYR A 65 10.87 -1.52 -14.61
C TYR A 65 9.83 -1.92 -15.65
N HIS A 66 9.18 -3.07 -15.43
CA HIS A 66 7.98 -3.49 -16.14
C HIS A 66 6.79 -3.40 -15.20
N ALA A 67 6.56 -2.19 -14.69
CA ALA A 67 5.56 -1.94 -13.67
C ALA A 67 4.12 -1.96 -14.23
N ALA A 68 3.14 -2.18 -13.36
CA ALA A 68 1.73 -2.24 -13.71
C ALA A 68 1.27 -1.11 -14.64
N PRO A 69 1.54 0.19 -14.37
CA PRO A 69 1.08 1.27 -15.24
C PRO A 69 1.67 1.19 -16.65
N ALA A 70 2.96 0.81 -16.79
CA ALA A 70 3.58 0.63 -18.11
C ALA A 70 2.99 -0.56 -18.87
N ILE A 71 2.71 -1.68 -18.19
CA ILE A 71 2.04 -2.83 -18.78
C ILE A 71 0.64 -2.46 -19.25
N LEU A 72 -0.15 -1.83 -18.38
CA LEU A 72 -1.55 -1.46 -18.68
C LEU A 72 -1.66 -0.41 -19.78
N LYS A 73 -0.65 0.45 -19.94
CA LYS A 73 -0.58 1.42 -21.05
C LYS A 73 -0.62 0.75 -22.43
N GLU A 74 -0.01 -0.43 -22.60
CA GLU A 74 -0.08 -1.20 -23.85
C GLU A 74 -1.51 -1.69 -24.17
N TYR A 75 -2.39 -1.71 -23.16
CA TYR A 75 -3.80 -2.06 -23.28
C TYR A 75 -4.73 -0.84 -23.27
N GLY A 76 -4.15 0.36 -23.42
CA GLY A 76 -4.89 1.62 -23.55
C GLY A 76 -5.37 2.24 -22.23
N TYR A 77 -4.88 1.77 -21.09
CA TYR A 77 -5.20 2.39 -19.80
C TYR A 77 -4.42 3.68 -19.59
N THR A 78 -5.09 4.67 -19.03
CA THR A 78 -4.48 5.87 -18.44
C THR A 78 -4.19 5.59 -16.97
N SER A 79 -3.00 5.91 -16.49
CA SER A 79 -2.61 5.62 -15.11
C SER A 79 -2.43 6.87 -14.27
N ALA A 80 -2.91 6.82 -13.01
CA ALA A 80 -2.84 7.92 -12.07
C ALA A 80 -2.58 7.46 -10.63
N VAL A 81 -1.73 8.19 -9.90
CA VAL A 81 -1.57 8.05 -8.45
C VAL A 81 -2.15 9.28 -7.76
N PHE A 82 -2.84 9.05 -6.65
CA PHE A 82 -3.44 10.06 -5.78
C PHE A 82 -2.81 9.94 -4.40
N HIS A 83 -2.22 11.02 -3.88
CA HIS A 83 -1.61 11.03 -2.56
C HIS A 83 -1.57 12.45 -1.98
N GLY A 84 -2.26 12.66 -0.88
CA GLY A 84 -2.38 13.98 -0.24
C GLY A 84 -1.13 14.43 0.54
N ASN A 85 0.06 13.97 0.14
CA ASN A 85 1.36 14.34 0.72
C ASN A 85 2.32 14.79 -0.37
N SER A 86 3.48 15.32 0.02
CA SER A 86 4.51 15.80 -0.90
C SER A 86 4.99 14.72 -1.88
N GLY A 87 5.03 15.07 -3.15
CA GLY A 87 5.53 14.18 -4.21
C GLY A 87 7.00 13.81 -4.05
N SER A 88 7.79 14.55 -3.27
CA SER A 88 9.16 14.22 -2.95
C SER A 88 9.31 13.17 -1.86
N PHE A 89 8.29 12.97 -1.03
CA PHE A 89 8.32 11.97 0.02
C PHE A 89 8.47 10.57 -0.58
N TRP A 90 9.44 9.79 -0.08
CA TRP A 90 9.88 8.53 -0.68
C TRP A 90 10.33 8.65 -2.14
N ASN A 91 10.72 9.84 -2.63
CA ASN A 91 11.18 10.04 -4.03
C ASN A 91 10.13 9.61 -5.09
N ARG A 92 8.84 9.68 -4.75
CA ARG A 92 7.73 9.24 -5.62
C ARG A 92 7.70 9.97 -6.94
N ASN A 93 7.92 11.29 -6.93
CA ASN A 93 7.97 12.13 -8.14
C ASN A 93 9.00 11.67 -9.17
N GLU A 94 10.02 10.90 -8.75
CA GLU A 94 11.03 10.36 -9.67
C GLU A 94 10.75 8.89 -10.04
N ILE A 95 10.46 8.02 -9.07
CA ILE A 95 10.29 6.59 -9.39
C ILE A 95 9.03 6.33 -10.21
N TYR A 96 7.95 7.09 -10.02
CA TYR A 96 6.73 6.94 -10.81
C TYR A 96 6.95 7.22 -12.30
N LYS A 97 7.93 8.08 -12.65
CA LYS A 97 8.37 8.24 -14.04
C LYS A 97 8.97 6.95 -14.60
N SER A 98 9.71 6.19 -13.77
CA SER A 98 10.26 4.89 -14.17
C SER A 98 9.20 3.78 -14.24
N PHE A 99 8.13 3.90 -13.46
CA PHE A 99 6.99 2.99 -13.51
C PHE A 99 6.05 3.30 -14.69
N GLY A 100 6.10 4.53 -15.24
CA GLY A 100 5.31 4.94 -16.39
C GLY A 100 3.92 5.45 -16.05
N TYR A 101 3.71 6.01 -14.85
CA TYR A 101 2.45 6.66 -14.50
C TYR A 101 2.22 7.92 -15.32
N ASP A 102 1.03 8.07 -15.90
CA ASP A 102 0.69 9.26 -16.69
C ASP A 102 0.44 10.47 -15.80
N TYR A 103 -0.14 10.29 -14.61
CA TYR A 103 -0.43 11.35 -13.65
C TYR A 103 0.00 10.99 -12.24
N PHE A 104 0.48 11.99 -11.51
CA PHE A 104 0.68 11.92 -10.07
C PHE A 104 0.08 13.16 -9.43
N PHE A 105 -1.04 12.97 -8.74
CA PHE A 105 -1.77 14.00 -8.00
C PHE A 105 -1.27 14.00 -6.56
N ASP A 106 -0.22 14.75 -6.29
CA ASP A 106 0.36 14.95 -4.97
C ASP A 106 -0.34 16.09 -4.21
N GLU A 107 0.17 16.49 -3.04
CA GLU A 107 -0.42 17.54 -2.21
C GLU A 107 -0.70 18.84 -2.96
N SER A 108 0.06 19.18 -4.01
CA SER A 108 -0.11 20.40 -4.80
C SER A 108 -1.41 20.46 -5.62
N TYR A 109 -2.12 19.34 -5.74
CA TYR A 109 -3.42 19.25 -6.42
C TYR A 109 -4.61 19.39 -5.46
N TYR A 110 -4.36 19.52 -4.17
CA TYR A 110 -5.36 19.55 -3.11
C TYR A 110 -5.34 20.85 -2.33
N GLU A 111 -6.47 21.18 -1.73
CA GLU A 111 -6.59 22.30 -0.80
C GLU A 111 -6.29 21.79 0.61
N LEU A 112 -5.12 22.15 1.13
CA LEU A 112 -4.68 21.79 2.47
C LEU A 112 -4.90 22.95 3.42
N THR A 113 -5.53 22.66 4.57
CA THR A 113 -5.71 23.60 5.67
C THR A 113 -5.29 22.94 6.99
N PRO A 114 -5.03 23.71 8.06
CA PRO A 114 -4.71 23.13 9.38
C PRO A 114 -5.80 22.19 9.91
N GLU A 115 -7.06 22.38 9.47
CA GLU A 115 -8.21 21.61 9.94
C GLU A 115 -8.40 20.28 9.19
N ASN A 116 -7.81 20.14 8.00
CA ASN A 116 -7.98 18.96 7.16
C ASN A 116 -6.70 18.16 6.92
N THR A 117 -5.61 18.52 7.59
CA THR A 117 -4.32 17.83 7.48
C THR A 117 -3.95 17.11 8.77
N ALA A 118 -3.43 15.89 8.63
CA ALA A 118 -2.77 15.11 9.66
C ALA A 118 -1.24 15.22 9.51
N GLU A 119 -0.48 14.49 10.33
CA GLU A 119 0.99 14.51 10.33
C GLU A 119 1.63 14.20 8.97
N TYR A 120 1.01 13.33 8.17
CA TYR A 120 1.50 12.86 6.88
C TYR A 120 0.73 13.41 5.68
N GLY A 121 -0.05 14.47 5.82
CA GLY A 121 -0.74 15.11 4.71
C GLY A 121 -2.25 15.24 4.87
N LEU A 122 -2.96 15.33 3.76
CA LEU A 122 -4.41 15.52 3.71
C LEU A 122 -5.14 14.29 4.27
N GLU A 123 -6.02 14.51 5.25
CA GLU A 123 -6.82 13.45 5.87
C GLU A 123 -7.73 12.72 4.84
N ASP A 124 -8.04 11.45 5.07
CA ASP A 124 -8.67 10.57 4.08
C ASP A 124 -10.04 11.04 3.58
N LYS A 125 -10.91 11.58 4.46
CA LYS A 125 -12.22 12.09 4.01
C LYS A 125 -12.09 13.26 3.02
N PRO A 126 -11.42 14.38 3.35
CA PRO A 126 -11.20 15.46 2.39
C PRO A 126 -10.33 15.03 1.20
N PHE A 127 -9.40 14.07 1.36
CA PHE A 127 -8.62 13.50 0.28
C PHE A 127 -9.51 12.84 -0.79
N PHE A 128 -10.36 11.90 -0.39
CA PHE A 128 -11.31 11.28 -1.33
C PHE A 128 -12.30 12.28 -1.91
N GLU A 129 -12.82 13.21 -1.11
CA GLU A 129 -13.75 14.22 -1.60
C GLU A 129 -13.12 15.09 -2.70
N GLN A 130 -11.92 15.59 -2.46
CA GLN A 130 -11.22 16.42 -3.43
C GLN A 130 -10.71 15.63 -4.65
N SER A 131 -10.45 14.33 -4.50
CA SER A 131 -10.02 13.46 -5.61
C SER A 131 -11.12 13.22 -6.65
N LYS A 132 -12.40 13.34 -6.30
CA LYS A 132 -13.53 13.12 -7.21
C LYS A 132 -13.38 13.92 -8.51
N LYS A 133 -13.11 15.22 -8.39
CA LYS A 133 -12.92 16.12 -9.55
C LYS A 133 -11.72 15.73 -10.43
N LEU A 134 -10.71 15.10 -9.85
CA LEU A 134 -9.52 14.65 -10.59
C LEU A 134 -9.82 13.33 -11.31
N ILE A 135 -10.51 12.39 -10.66
CA ILE A 135 -10.97 11.13 -11.27
C ILE A 135 -11.82 11.40 -12.52
N GLU A 136 -12.75 12.38 -12.44
CA GLU A 136 -13.64 12.76 -13.54
C GLU A 136 -12.90 13.25 -14.79
N THR A 137 -11.63 13.65 -14.66
CA THR A 137 -10.80 14.07 -15.80
C THR A 137 -10.05 12.93 -16.47
N LEU A 138 -9.96 11.76 -15.84
CA LEU A 138 -9.17 10.65 -16.37
C LEU A 138 -9.86 10.01 -17.58
N PRO A 139 -9.15 9.86 -18.71
CA PRO A 139 -9.64 9.05 -19.82
C PRO A 139 -9.85 7.59 -19.41
N GLU A 140 -10.99 7.00 -19.76
CA GLU A 140 -11.26 5.58 -19.54
C GLU A 140 -10.74 4.73 -20.73
N PRO A 141 -10.25 3.50 -20.48
CA PRO A 141 -10.09 2.90 -19.16
C PRO A 141 -8.92 3.50 -18.38
N PHE A 142 -9.00 3.50 -17.04
CA PHE A 142 -7.93 4.01 -16.21
C PHE A 142 -7.52 3.04 -15.08
N TYR A 143 -6.27 3.14 -14.66
CA TYR A 143 -5.68 2.52 -13.48
C TYR A 143 -5.38 3.61 -12.46
N ALA A 144 -6.12 3.64 -11.35
CA ALA A 144 -5.99 4.67 -10.31
C ALA A 144 -5.57 4.05 -8.99
N LYS A 145 -4.48 4.55 -8.41
CA LYS A 145 -3.97 4.16 -7.09
C LYS A 145 -4.16 5.31 -6.09
N PHE A 146 -4.74 4.99 -4.93
CA PHE A 146 -4.96 5.93 -3.83
C PHE A 146 -4.14 5.51 -2.63
N ILE A 147 -3.38 6.45 -2.05
CA ILE A 147 -2.55 6.25 -0.87
C ILE A 147 -3.09 7.15 0.23
N THR A 148 -3.69 6.55 1.26
CA THR A 148 -4.30 7.21 2.41
C THR A 148 -3.25 7.52 3.49
N VAL A 149 -3.58 8.39 4.45
CA VAL A 149 -2.64 8.82 5.51
C VAL A 149 -3.24 8.83 6.92
N SER A 150 -4.58 8.85 7.08
CA SER A 150 -5.20 9.07 8.40
C SER A 150 -5.00 7.91 9.35
N HIS A 151 -4.97 6.68 8.84
CA HIS A 151 -4.73 5.49 9.64
C HIS A 151 -3.24 5.11 9.61
N HIS A 152 -2.38 6.01 10.11
CA HIS A 152 -0.93 5.86 10.14
C HIS A 152 -0.39 6.17 11.54
N TYR A 153 0.68 5.46 11.94
CA TYR A 153 1.38 5.74 13.20
C TYR A 153 1.84 7.23 13.24
N PRO A 154 1.72 7.92 14.36
CA PRO A 154 1.33 7.50 15.71
C PRO A 154 -0.19 7.50 15.99
N TYR A 155 -1.03 7.40 14.97
CA TYR A 155 -2.51 7.35 15.05
C TYR A 155 -3.13 8.57 15.70
N THR A 156 -2.58 9.74 15.40
CA THR A 156 -3.08 11.01 15.90
C THR A 156 -4.37 11.40 15.18
N ILE A 157 -5.43 11.65 15.93
CA ILE A 157 -6.71 12.10 15.38
C ILE A 157 -7.33 13.11 16.33
N ASP A 158 -7.97 14.15 15.76
CA ASP A 158 -8.77 15.11 16.52
C ASP A 158 -10.00 14.42 17.10
N GLN A 159 -10.22 14.57 18.40
CA GLN A 159 -11.33 13.93 19.10
C GLN A 159 -12.71 14.37 18.58
N GLU A 160 -12.83 15.54 17.96
CA GLU A 160 -14.08 15.98 17.33
C GLU A 160 -14.40 15.18 16.03
N LYS A 161 -13.40 14.50 15.44
CA LYS A 161 -13.53 13.69 14.24
C LYS A 161 -13.76 12.21 14.53
N THR A 162 -13.65 11.78 15.79
CA THR A 162 -13.81 10.37 16.17
C THR A 162 -15.28 10.03 16.37
N THR A 163 -15.68 8.84 15.97
CA THR A 163 -17.04 8.31 16.11
C THR A 163 -17.11 7.05 16.96
N ILE A 164 -15.95 6.62 17.52
CA ILE A 164 -15.83 5.50 18.45
C ILE A 164 -14.91 5.89 19.60
N GLU A 165 -15.23 5.42 20.80
CA GLU A 165 -14.36 5.61 21.98
C GLU A 165 -13.01 4.90 21.80
N PRO A 166 -11.89 5.42 22.36
CA PRO A 166 -10.59 4.75 22.27
C PRO A 166 -10.58 3.43 23.05
N HIS A 167 -9.62 2.57 22.75
CA HIS A 167 -9.28 1.47 23.66
C HIS A 167 -8.60 2.03 24.91
N TYR A 168 -8.49 1.24 25.98
CA TYR A 168 -7.93 1.66 27.27
C TYR A 168 -6.81 0.69 27.71
N THR A 169 -5.83 0.47 26.85
CA THR A 169 -4.67 -0.37 27.15
C THR A 169 -3.63 0.35 28.00
N GLY A 170 -3.65 1.70 27.97
CA GLY A 170 -2.64 2.57 28.54
C GLY A 170 -1.48 2.88 27.58
N ASP A 171 -1.50 2.31 26.39
CA ASP A 171 -0.63 2.67 25.26
C ASP A 171 -1.40 3.55 24.28
N LYS A 172 -0.98 4.80 24.15
CA LYS A 172 -1.71 5.79 23.37
C LYS A 172 -1.80 5.42 21.89
N SER A 173 -0.76 4.81 21.33
CA SER A 173 -0.77 4.42 19.93
C SER A 173 -1.79 3.31 19.66
N VAL A 174 -1.83 2.28 20.52
CA VAL A 174 -2.81 1.20 20.43
C VAL A 174 -4.22 1.71 20.71
N ASP A 175 -4.38 2.58 21.70
CA ASP A 175 -5.71 3.12 22.04
C ASP A 175 -6.32 3.94 20.90
N ASN A 176 -5.51 4.76 20.23
CA ASN A 176 -5.95 5.60 19.10
C ASN A 176 -6.06 4.82 17.78
N TYR A 177 -5.35 3.71 17.62
CA TYR A 177 -5.38 2.88 16.41
C TYR A 177 -6.80 2.57 15.95
N PHE A 178 -7.66 2.21 16.88
CA PHE A 178 -9.06 1.87 16.57
C PHE A 178 -9.89 3.06 16.13
N GLN A 179 -9.60 4.27 16.68
CA GLN A 179 -10.28 5.49 16.28
C GLN A 179 -9.91 5.92 14.86
N THR A 180 -8.62 5.84 14.50
CA THR A 180 -8.16 6.13 13.14
C THR A 180 -8.61 5.06 12.14
N ALA A 181 -8.68 3.78 12.55
CA ALA A 181 -9.24 2.71 11.72
C ALA A 181 -10.73 2.96 11.39
N ARG A 182 -11.53 3.41 12.39
CA ARG A 182 -12.93 3.80 12.16
C ARG A 182 -13.03 4.99 11.20
N TYR A 183 -12.20 6.00 11.36
CA TYR A 183 -12.19 7.16 10.46
C TYR A 183 -11.87 6.78 9.01
N ALA A 184 -10.86 5.91 8.80
CA ALA A 184 -10.51 5.40 7.48
C ALA A 184 -11.64 4.54 6.88
N ASP A 185 -12.32 3.70 7.68
CA ASP A 185 -13.48 2.91 7.26
C ASP A 185 -14.65 3.80 6.76
N GLU A 186 -14.91 4.89 7.48
CA GLU A 186 -15.93 5.86 7.10
C GLU A 186 -15.55 6.61 5.81
N ALA A 187 -14.28 7.01 5.66
CA ALA A 187 -13.77 7.66 4.46
C ALA A 187 -13.91 6.74 3.23
N LEU A 188 -13.56 5.46 3.39
CA LEU A 188 -13.74 4.44 2.34
C LEU A 188 -15.21 4.26 1.98
N LYS A 189 -16.11 4.23 2.99
CA LYS A 189 -17.55 4.13 2.73
C LYS A 189 -18.05 5.31 1.90
N GLU A 190 -17.68 6.54 2.26
CA GLU A 190 -18.06 7.75 1.52
C GLU A 190 -17.54 7.71 0.07
N PHE A 191 -16.33 7.20 -0.14
CA PHE A 191 -15.77 7.01 -1.48
C PHE A 191 -16.50 5.93 -2.28
N PHE A 192 -16.86 4.82 -1.66
CA PHE A 192 -17.66 3.78 -2.32
C PHE A 192 -19.08 4.25 -2.67
N ASP A 193 -19.66 5.12 -1.86
CA ASP A 193 -20.96 5.74 -2.19
C ASP A 193 -20.83 6.62 -3.45
N TYR A 194 -19.75 7.40 -3.60
CA TYR A 194 -19.43 8.11 -4.85
C TYR A 194 -19.25 7.18 -6.04
N LEU A 195 -18.51 6.06 -5.88
CA LEU A 195 -18.34 5.09 -6.97
C LEU A 195 -19.68 4.48 -7.42
N LYS A 196 -20.62 4.28 -6.49
CA LYS A 196 -22.00 3.83 -6.80
C LYS A 196 -22.79 4.90 -7.53
N GLU A 197 -22.77 6.14 -7.05
CA GLU A 197 -23.50 7.26 -7.65
C GLU A 197 -23.06 7.54 -9.09
N THR A 198 -21.78 7.39 -9.39
CA THR A 198 -21.21 7.57 -10.74
C THR A 198 -21.28 6.32 -11.61
N GLY A 199 -21.68 5.18 -11.06
CA GLY A 199 -21.68 3.88 -11.75
C GLY A 199 -20.28 3.32 -12.01
N LEU A 200 -19.24 3.91 -11.44
CA LEU A 200 -17.86 3.36 -11.50
C LEU A 200 -17.78 2.00 -10.82
N ILE A 201 -18.54 1.79 -9.75
CA ILE A 201 -18.57 0.54 -8.98
C ILE A 201 -18.91 -0.69 -9.84
N ASP A 202 -19.74 -0.52 -10.88
CA ASP A 202 -20.24 -1.61 -11.72
C ASP A 202 -19.32 -1.97 -12.89
N ARG A 203 -18.25 -1.19 -13.10
CA ARG A 203 -17.28 -1.37 -14.20
C ARG A 203 -15.83 -1.28 -13.77
N SER A 204 -15.58 -1.36 -12.46
CA SER A 204 -14.22 -1.30 -11.90
C SER A 204 -13.88 -2.56 -11.11
N ILE A 205 -12.66 -3.03 -11.27
CA ILE A 205 -12.01 -3.90 -10.31
C ILE A 205 -11.47 -3.01 -9.20
N ILE A 206 -11.79 -3.31 -7.95
CA ILE A 206 -11.32 -2.56 -6.79
C ILE A 206 -10.49 -3.49 -5.92
N ILE A 207 -9.22 -3.15 -5.71
CA ILE A 207 -8.30 -3.87 -4.83
C ILE A 207 -7.96 -2.94 -3.66
N MET A 208 -8.27 -3.38 -2.44
CA MET A 208 -7.92 -2.67 -1.21
C MET A 208 -7.06 -3.58 -0.33
N TYR A 209 -5.96 -3.07 0.16
CA TYR A 209 -5.02 -3.83 0.98
C TYR A 209 -4.37 -2.95 2.04
N GLY A 210 -3.94 -3.59 3.13
CA GLY A 210 -3.01 -2.96 4.07
C GLY A 210 -1.59 -2.99 3.48
N ASP A 211 -0.91 -1.86 3.55
CA ASP A 211 0.42 -1.72 2.96
C ASP A 211 1.53 -2.30 3.85
N HIS A 212 1.41 -2.19 5.17
CA HIS A 212 2.30 -2.82 6.15
C HIS A 212 1.59 -3.05 7.47
N TYR A 213 2.26 -3.65 8.44
CA TYR A 213 1.70 -3.85 9.79
C TYR A 213 1.31 -2.51 10.44
N GLY A 214 0.22 -2.52 11.20
CA GLY A 214 -0.26 -1.34 11.90
C GLY A 214 0.44 -1.11 13.24
N ILE A 215 0.55 -2.14 14.06
CA ILE A 215 1.13 -2.08 15.41
C ILE A 215 2.42 -2.86 15.43
N SER A 216 3.52 -2.23 15.86
CA SER A 216 4.83 -2.87 15.98
C SER A 216 4.95 -3.73 17.24
N GLN A 217 5.92 -4.63 17.26
CA GLN A 217 6.27 -5.50 18.41
C GLN A 217 6.55 -4.73 19.70
N ASN A 218 6.93 -3.46 19.61
CA ASN A 218 7.16 -2.61 20.79
C ASN A 218 5.89 -2.42 21.64
N HIS A 219 4.72 -2.67 21.04
CA HIS A 219 3.41 -2.53 21.67
C HIS A 219 2.75 -3.87 22.05
N ASP A 220 3.48 -5.00 22.00
CA ASP A 220 2.93 -6.34 22.26
C ASP A 220 2.18 -6.43 23.59
N LYS A 221 2.70 -5.78 24.66
CA LYS A 221 2.01 -5.78 25.95
C LYS A 221 0.63 -5.11 25.94
N ALA A 222 0.45 -4.10 25.12
CA ALA A 222 -0.85 -3.47 24.93
C ALA A 222 -1.75 -4.35 24.05
N MET A 223 -1.14 -5.00 23.02
CA MET A 223 -1.85 -5.95 22.19
C MET A 223 -2.30 -7.23 22.93
N GLU A 224 -1.56 -7.66 23.96
CA GLU A 224 -2.03 -8.74 24.88
C GLU A 224 -3.38 -8.37 25.55
N ILE A 225 -3.56 -7.10 25.93
CA ILE A 225 -4.83 -6.60 26.49
C ILE A 225 -5.92 -6.62 25.42
N VAL A 226 -5.60 -6.14 24.19
CA VAL A 226 -6.53 -6.10 23.06
C VAL A 226 -7.01 -7.50 22.67
N LEU A 227 -6.11 -8.46 22.65
CA LEU A 227 -6.38 -9.84 22.18
C LEU A 227 -6.79 -10.80 23.31
N ASP A 228 -6.72 -10.35 24.58
CA ASP A 228 -6.96 -11.14 25.77
C ASP A 228 -6.14 -12.46 25.78
N LYS A 229 -4.88 -12.37 25.35
CA LYS A 229 -3.93 -13.50 25.33
C LYS A 229 -2.49 -13.01 25.41
N GLU A 230 -1.61 -13.88 25.91
CA GLU A 230 -0.16 -13.68 25.81
C GLU A 230 0.27 -13.75 24.33
N ILE A 231 1.11 -12.81 23.89
CA ILE A 231 1.67 -12.78 22.55
C ILE A 231 3.00 -13.54 22.55
N THR A 232 3.04 -14.61 21.79
CA THR A 232 4.26 -15.39 21.54
C THR A 232 5.10 -14.78 20.44
N GLU A 233 6.35 -15.24 20.27
CA GLU A 233 7.19 -14.84 19.14
C GLU A 233 6.54 -15.17 17.80
N PHE A 234 5.90 -16.35 17.68
CA PHE A 234 5.10 -16.71 16.50
C PHE A 234 3.95 -15.73 16.26
N ASP A 235 3.22 -15.33 17.29
CA ASP A 235 2.14 -14.35 17.13
C ASP A 235 2.66 -13.02 16.61
N SER A 236 3.70 -12.49 17.24
CA SER A 236 4.24 -11.18 16.94
C SER A 236 4.91 -11.13 15.56
N ALA A 237 5.74 -12.12 15.22
CA ALA A 237 6.54 -12.10 14.00
C ALA A 237 5.82 -12.67 12.76
N ALA A 238 4.72 -13.40 12.95
CA ALA A 238 3.98 -14.03 11.85
C ALA A 238 2.48 -13.75 11.89
N ALA A 239 1.76 -14.18 12.92
CA ALA A 239 0.30 -14.10 12.94
C ALA A 239 -0.24 -12.66 12.86
N LEU A 240 0.44 -11.70 13.53
CA LEU A 240 0.09 -10.28 13.54
C LEU A 240 0.65 -9.51 12.33
N GLN A 241 1.35 -10.17 11.42
CA GLN A 241 1.84 -9.57 10.17
C GLN A 241 0.82 -9.66 9.02
N ARG A 242 -0.36 -10.20 9.29
CA ARG A 242 -1.48 -10.18 8.33
C ARG A 242 -1.97 -8.76 8.11
N VAL A 243 -2.28 -8.47 6.84
CA VAL A 243 -2.95 -7.24 6.43
C VAL A 243 -4.21 -7.58 5.65
N PRO A 244 -5.27 -6.76 5.69
CA PRO A 244 -6.48 -7.05 4.93
C PRO A 244 -6.21 -6.99 3.43
N LEU A 245 -6.86 -7.89 2.67
CA LEU A 245 -6.96 -7.79 1.21
C LEU A 245 -8.41 -8.02 0.80
N PHE A 246 -8.97 -7.05 0.08
CA PHE A 246 -10.27 -7.15 -0.57
C PHE A 246 -10.10 -6.97 -2.08
N ILE A 247 -10.67 -7.90 -2.86
CA ILE A 247 -10.71 -7.82 -4.32
C ILE A 247 -12.18 -7.86 -4.73
N ARG A 248 -12.70 -6.73 -5.21
CA ARG A 248 -14.05 -6.62 -5.72
C ARG A 248 -14.04 -6.61 -7.25
N VAL A 249 -14.78 -7.54 -7.85
CA VAL A 249 -14.93 -7.63 -9.31
C VAL A 249 -16.42 -7.77 -9.64
N PRO A 250 -17.01 -6.84 -10.40
CA PRO A 250 -18.42 -6.94 -10.78
C PRO A 250 -18.75 -8.26 -11.48
N GLY A 251 -19.72 -9.00 -10.92
CA GLY A 251 -20.17 -10.29 -11.48
C GLY A 251 -19.31 -11.51 -11.14
N MET A 252 -18.22 -11.33 -10.39
CA MET A 252 -17.45 -12.44 -9.82
C MET A 252 -18.12 -12.89 -8.48
N GLU A 253 -18.11 -14.18 -8.20
CA GLU A 253 -18.58 -14.70 -6.92
C GLU A 253 -17.64 -14.29 -5.79
N GLY A 254 -18.19 -13.58 -4.79
CA GLY A 254 -17.46 -13.14 -3.60
C GLY A 254 -17.40 -14.19 -2.51
N GLY A 255 -16.74 -13.87 -1.42
CA GLY A 255 -16.61 -14.71 -0.24
C GLY A 255 -15.27 -14.58 0.47
N ILE A 256 -15.01 -15.47 1.43
CA ILE A 256 -13.73 -15.52 2.14
C ILE A 256 -12.83 -16.51 1.42
N ASN A 257 -11.62 -16.06 1.06
CA ASN A 257 -10.57 -16.89 0.50
C ASN A 257 -9.49 -17.11 1.58
N HIS A 258 -9.10 -18.38 1.79
CA HIS A 258 -8.16 -18.80 2.82
C HIS A 258 -6.75 -19.06 2.29
N GLU A 259 -6.49 -18.80 1.00
CA GLU A 259 -5.16 -18.95 0.43
C GLU A 259 -4.16 -18.00 1.10
N TYR A 260 -2.95 -18.51 1.32
CA TYR A 260 -1.83 -17.74 1.84
C TYR A 260 -1.20 -16.95 0.69
N GLY A 261 -1.09 -15.65 0.82
CA GLY A 261 -0.50 -14.81 -0.21
C GLY A 261 0.14 -13.55 0.36
N GLY A 262 0.89 -12.87 -0.49
CA GLY A 262 1.57 -11.64 -0.15
C GLY A 262 1.39 -10.54 -1.19
N GLN A 263 1.89 -9.37 -0.89
CA GLN A 263 1.77 -8.20 -1.77
C GLN A 263 2.38 -8.42 -3.15
N ILE A 264 3.40 -9.27 -3.23
CA ILE A 264 4.07 -9.63 -4.49
C ILE A 264 3.13 -10.31 -5.50
N ASP A 265 2.05 -10.94 -5.01
CA ASP A 265 1.10 -11.70 -5.81
C ASP A 265 0.01 -10.83 -6.48
N LEU A 266 -0.07 -9.53 -6.09
CA LEU A 266 -1.13 -8.65 -6.58
C LEU A 266 -0.99 -8.29 -8.06
N LEU A 267 0.22 -8.07 -8.58
CA LEU A 267 0.38 -7.78 -10.01
C LEU A 267 -0.05 -8.95 -10.90
N PRO A 268 0.44 -10.19 -10.73
CA PRO A 268 -0.03 -11.32 -11.54
C PRO A 268 -1.53 -11.57 -11.39
N THR A 269 -2.10 -11.37 -10.19
CA THR A 269 -3.55 -11.47 -9.96
C THR A 269 -4.33 -10.39 -10.72
N LEU A 270 -3.88 -9.13 -10.69
CA LEU A 270 -4.48 -8.04 -11.45
C LEU A 270 -4.46 -8.31 -12.96
N LEU A 271 -3.33 -8.76 -13.49
CA LEU A 271 -3.20 -9.09 -14.92
C LEU A 271 -4.16 -10.21 -15.32
N HIS A 272 -4.29 -11.26 -14.50
CA HIS A 272 -5.27 -12.34 -14.72
C HIS A 272 -6.71 -11.79 -14.76
N LEU A 273 -7.10 -10.99 -13.75
CA LEU A 273 -8.45 -10.41 -13.69
C LEU A 273 -8.77 -9.51 -14.88
N LEU A 274 -7.77 -8.90 -15.48
CA LEU A 274 -7.90 -8.08 -16.70
C LEU A 274 -7.78 -8.89 -18.00
N GLY A 275 -7.50 -10.20 -17.93
CA GLY A 275 -7.28 -11.07 -19.08
C GLY A 275 -5.97 -10.76 -19.83
N ILE A 276 -4.98 -10.21 -19.16
CA ILE A 276 -3.67 -9.86 -19.70
C ILE A 276 -2.69 -11.00 -19.45
N GLU A 277 -2.06 -11.49 -20.53
CA GLU A 277 -1.07 -12.57 -20.45
C GLU A 277 0.24 -12.07 -19.81
N GLY A 278 0.53 -12.54 -18.59
CA GLY A 278 1.69 -12.11 -17.79
C GLY A 278 3.01 -12.85 -18.08
N LYS A 279 3.00 -13.94 -18.87
CA LYS A 279 4.15 -14.86 -18.98
C LYS A 279 5.44 -14.26 -19.54
N ASP A 280 5.34 -13.18 -20.31
CA ASP A 280 6.51 -12.48 -20.88
C ASP A 280 7.13 -11.48 -19.90
N PHE A 281 6.49 -11.22 -18.76
CA PHE A 281 7.01 -10.34 -17.71
C PHE A 281 7.70 -11.13 -16.61
N VAL A 282 8.66 -10.51 -15.96
CA VAL A 282 9.37 -11.11 -14.81
C VAL A 282 8.58 -10.83 -13.55
N HIS A 283 7.87 -11.84 -13.06
CA HIS A 283 7.14 -11.82 -11.80
C HIS A 283 7.71 -12.85 -10.83
N LEU A 284 7.88 -12.53 -9.56
CA LEU A 284 8.28 -13.46 -8.51
C LEU A 284 7.09 -13.89 -7.63
N GLY A 285 5.99 -13.16 -7.71
CA GLY A 285 4.69 -13.57 -7.17
C GLY A 285 3.91 -14.43 -8.16
N THR A 286 2.83 -15.01 -7.68
CA THR A 286 1.90 -15.86 -8.44
C THR A 286 0.46 -15.37 -8.28
N ASP A 287 -0.40 -15.74 -9.21
CA ASP A 287 -1.81 -15.34 -9.19
C ASP A 287 -2.56 -16.02 -8.03
N LEU A 288 -3.10 -15.23 -7.11
CA LEU A 288 -3.86 -15.66 -5.93
C LEU A 288 -5.11 -16.50 -6.27
N LEU A 289 -5.60 -16.42 -7.50
CA LEU A 289 -6.80 -17.12 -7.96
C LEU A 289 -6.46 -18.39 -8.77
N SER A 290 -5.19 -18.70 -8.92
CA SER A 290 -4.71 -19.86 -9.66
C SER A 290 -4.64 -21.11 -8.76
N GLU A 291 -5.04 -22.26 -9.29
CA GLU A 291 -4.82 -23.57 -8.66
C GLU A 291 -3.32 -23.90 -8.46
N ASN A 292 -2.43 -23.19 -9.16
CA ASN A 292 -0.98 -23.34 -9.06
C ASN A 292 -0.34 -22.19 -8.27
N HIS A 293 -1.13 -21.48 -7.44
CA HIS A 293 -0.61 -20.43 -6.58
C HIS A 293 0.43 -21.00 -5.59
N ASP A 294 1.52 -20.25 -5.41
CA ASP A 294 2.56 -20.62 -4.45
C ASP A 294 2.24 -20.00 -3.09
N ASN A 295 1.87 -20.85 -2.16
CA ASN A 295 1.43 -20.46 -0.81
C ASN A 295 2.58 -20.18 0.17
N ILE A 296 3.84 -20.16 -0.28
CA ILE A 296 4.99 -19.77 0.55
C ILE A 296 5.21 -18.28 0.42
N VAL A 297 4.99 -17.55 1.50
CA VAL A 297 5.07 -16.08 1.56
C VAL A 297 6.32 -15.66 2.33
N PRO A 298 7.43 -15.33 1.65
CA PRO A 298 8.64 -14.84 2.29
C PRO A 298 8.47 -13.44 2.86
N PHE A 299 8.98 -13.22 4.04
CA PHE A 299 9.26 -11.88 4.59
C PHE A 299 10.67 -11.44 4.23
N ARG A 300 10.91 -10.13 4.24
CA ARG A 300 12.18 -9.58 3.77
C ARG A 300 13.40 -9.93 4.66
N ASN A 301 13.17 -10.35 5.89
CA ASN A 301 14.21 -10.83 6.83
C ASN A 301 14.62 -12.30 6.61
N GLY A 302 13.96 -13.01 5.70
CA GLY A 302 14.21 -14.42 5.40
C GLY A 302 13.22 -15.40 6.05
N ASP A 303 12.44 -14.94 7.03
CA ASP A 303 11.31 -15.71 7.56
C ASP A 303 10.24 -15.93 6.48
N PHE A 304 9.34 -16.89 6.70
CA PHE A 304 8.21 -17.12 5.81
C PHE A 304 6.99 -17.64 6.55
N VAL A 305 5.83 -17.48 5.93
CA VAL A 305 4.59 -18.15 6.35
C VAL A 305 4.05 -18.99 5.20
N SER A 306 3.43 -20.12 5.54
CA SER A 306 2.69 -21.00 4.63
C SER A 306 1.52 -21.65 5.37
N PRO A 307 0.62 -22.36 4.70
CA PRO A 307 -0.51 -23.02 5.36
C PRO A 307 -0.13 -24.01 6.49
N ASP A 308 1.00 -24.68 6.35
CA ASP A 308 1.40 -25.74 7.25
C ASP A 308 2.60 -25.36 8.13
N ILE A 309 3.56 -24.60 7.60
CA ILE A 309 4.85 -24.32 8.24
C ILE A 309 5.13 -22.83 8.21
N THR A 310 5.54 -22.28 9.35
CA THR A 310 6.01 -20.89 9.49
C THR A 310 7.42 -20.87 10.05
N SER A 311 8.30 -20.07 9.47
CA SER A 311 9.64 -19.77 9.98
C SER A 311 9.66 -18.44 10.70
N VAL A 312 10.24 -18.38 11.88
CA VAL A 312 10.49 -17.16 12.65
C VAL A 312 11.86 -17.24 13.30
N ASN A 313 12.77 -16.34 12.92
CA ASN A 313 14.12 -16.23 13.48
C ASN A 313 14.90 -17.58 13.50
N GLY A 314 14.73 -18.39 12.44
CA GLY A 314 15.38 -19.72 12.31
C GLY A 314 14.74 -20.83 13.13
N HIS A 315 13.56 -20.62 13.68
CA HIS A 315 12.72 -21.64 14.31
C HIS A 315 11.51 -21.93 13.44
N PHE A 316 11.10 -23.18 13.39
CA PHE A 316 9.95 -23.61 12.61
C PHE A 316 8.77 -23.95 13.52
N TYR A 317 7.59 -23.50 13.10
CA TYR A 317 6.32 -23.65 13.81
C TYR A 317 5.27 -24.28 12.90
N ASP A 318 4.36 -25.05 13.48
CA ASP A 318 3.10 -25.43 12.84
C ASP A 318 2.21 -24.17 12.72
N SER A 319 1.85 -23.78 11.51
CA SER A 319 1.15 -22.52 11.23
C SER A 319 -0.23 -22.44 11.86
N ASN A 320 -0.88 -23.58 12.12
CA ASN A 320 -2.22 -23.64 12.67
C ASN A 320 -2.25 -23.54 14.21
N SER A 321 -1.25 -24.11 14.86
CA SER A 321 -1.19 -24.16 16.32
C SER A 321 -0.23 -23.14 16.93
N GLY A 322 0.73 -22.62 16.16
CA GLY A 322 1.82 -21.78 16.65
C GLY A 322 2.79 -22.52 17.59
N LEU A 323 2.74 -23.86 17.62
CA LEU A 323 3.66 -24.67 18.40
C LEU A 323 4.89 -25.02 17.57
N GLU A 324 6.01 -25.30 18.24
CA GLU A 324 7.23 -25.78 17.61
C GLU A 324 6.97 -26.98 16.71
N LEU A 325 7.54 -26.98 15.50
CA LEU A 325 7.30 -27.97 14.46
C LEU A 325 7.84 -29.35 14.90
N ASP A 326 7.11 -30.42 14.55
CA ASP A 326 7.57 -31.79 14.76
C ASP A 326 8.84 -32.09 13.97
N GLU A 327 9.81 -32.76 14.59
CA GLU A 327 11.12 -33.09 13.99
C GLU A 327 10.99 -33.82 12.62
N SER A 328 9.91 -34.57 12.42
CA SER A 328 9.66 -35.27 11.15
C SER A 328 9.37 -34.38 9.95
N LEU A 329 9.04 -33.11 10.19
CA LEU A 329 8.73 -32.11 9.16
C LEU A 329 9.87 -31.12 8.90
N LEU A 330 10.97 -31.19 9.63
CA LEU A 330 12.09 -30.26 9.52
C LEU A 330 12.70 -30.26 8.11
N GLU A 331 12.83 -31.41 7.45
CA GLU A 331 13.36 -31.49 6.09
C GLU A 331 12.48 -30.73 5.07
N ILE A 332 11.16 -30.72 5.30
CA ILE A 332 10.21 -29.96 4.46
C ILE A 332 10.33 -28.46 4.77
N ALA A 333 10.47 -28.12 6.05
CA ALA A 333 10.64 -26.72 6.49
C ALA A 333 11.91 -26.09 5.90
N GLU A 334 13.04 -26.83 5.91
CA GLU A 334 14.28 -26.42 5.29
C GLU A 334 14.14 -26.21 3.76
N GLN A 335 13.34 -27.03 3.06
CA GLN A 335 13.05 -26.82 1.64
C GLN A 335 12.22 -25.54 1.40
N TYR A 336 11.27 -25.23 2.28
CA TYR A 336 10.49 -23.98 2.16
C TYR A 336 11.36 -22.75 2.43
N GLU A 337 12.27 -22.84 3.39
CA GLU A 337 13.26 -21.79 3.67
C GLU A 337 14.16 -21.55 2.44
N GLU A 338 14.69 -22.61 1.79
CA GLU A 338 15.48 -22.50 0.58
C GLU A 338 14.70 -21.80 -0.56
N ILE A 339 13.43 -22.15 -0.75
CA ILE A 339 12.54 -21.51 -1.75
C ILE A 339 12.39 -20.01 -1.43
N ALA A 340 12.14 -19.65 -0.17
CA ALA A 340 11.99 -18.27 0.27
C ALA A 340 13.28 -17.46 0.02
N GLU A 341 14.42 -18.00 0.42
CA GLU A 341 15.73 -17.39 0.22
C GLU A 341 16.08 -17.21 -1.26
N GLU A 342 15.79 -18.22 -2.12
CA GLU A 342 16.02 -18.12 -3.56
C GLU A 342 15.19 -17.01 -4.22
N LYS A 343 13.93 -16.86 -3.84
CA LYS A 343 13.06 -15.78 -4.33
C LYS A 343 13.62 -14.41 -3.95
N LEU A 344 13.98 -14.22 -2.68
CA LEU A 344 14.55 -12.97 -2.18
C LEU A 344 15.88 -12.64 -2.88
N ALA A 345 16.78 -13.63 -3.00
CA ALA A 345 18.07 -13.47 -3.66
C ALA A 345 17.94 -13.17 -5.16
N LEU A 346 16.92 -13.74 -5.82
CA LEU A 346 16.66 -13.46 -7.23
C LEU A 346 16.18 -12.02 -7.42
N SER A 347 15.24 -11.56 -6.56
CA SER A 347 14.80 -10.16 -6.56
C SER A 347 15.96 -9.21 -6.36
N ASP A 348 16.83 -9.48 -5.38
CA ASP A 348 18.02 -8.67 -5.10
C ASP A 348 18.94 -8.57 -6.32
N LYS A 349 19.16 -9.66 -7.04
CA LYS A 349 19.95 -9.64 -8.29
C LYS A 349 19.31 -8.78 -9.34
N ILE A 350 17.98 -8.91 -9.55
CA ILE A 350 17.25 -8.17 -10.57
C ILE A 350 17.29 -6.67 -10.24
N VAL A 351 16.91 -6.29 -9.02
CA VAL A 351 16.79 -4.89 -8.61
C VAL A 351 18.16 -4.22 -8.49
N ASN A 352 19.13 -4.86 -7.80
CA ASN A 352 20.45 -4.27 -7.63
C ASN A 352 21.25 -4.18 -8.93
N GLY A 353 21.05 -5.14 -9.84
CA GLY A 353 21.71 -5.19 -11.14
C GLY A 353 21.01 -4.41 -12.24
N ASP A 354 19.83 -3.82 -11.99
CA ASP A 354 18.97 -3.21 -13.03
C ASP A 354 18.81 -4.15 -14.23
N LEU A 355 18.51 -5.43 -13.95
CA LEU A 355 18.58 -6.47 -14.98
C LEU A 355 17.45 -6.38 -16.00
N LEU A 356 16.30 -5.78 -15.66
CA LEU A 356 15.18 -5.61 -16.59
C LEU A 356 15.53 -4.71 -17.78
N ARG A 357 16.54 -3.86 -17.66
CA ARG A 357 17.03 -3.04 -18.79
C ARG A 357 17.59 -3.86 -19.95
N PHE A 358 17.94 -5.12 -19.71
CA PHE A 358 18.49 -6.02 -20.74
C PHE A 358 17.44 -6.96 -21.33
N TYR A 359 16.20 -6.82 -20.91
CA TYR A 359 15.09 -7.64 -21.38
C TYR A 359 13.88 -6.77 -21.72
N THR A 360 13.35 -6.92 -22.92
CA THR A 360 12.10 -6.26 -23.31
C THR A 360 11.08 -7.34 -23.63
N PRO A 361 9.95 -7.39 -22.90
CA PRO A 361 8.85 -8.30 -23.18
C PRO A 361 8.28 -8.07 -24.59
N ASN A 362 7.67 -9.10 -25.17
CA ASN A 362 6.99 -8.95 -26.46
C ASN A 362 5.82 -7.95 -26.33
N ASN A 363 5.69 -7.09 -27.34
CA ASN A 363 4.65 -6.05 -27.39
C ASN A 363 4.68 -5.07 -26.18
N PHE A 364 5.85 -4.83 -25.61
CA PHE A 364 6.05 -3.88 -24.53
C PHE A 364 6.96 -2.75 -24.98
N THR A 365 6.55 -1.52 -24.73
CA THR A 365 7.34 -0.31 -25.02
C THR A 365 8.08 0.11 -23.75
N PRO A 366 9.42 0.08 -23.73
CA PRO A 366 10.17 0.57 -22.56
C PRO A 366 9.82 2.01 -22.20
N VAL A 367 9.70 2.27 -20.91
CA VAL A 367 9.35 3.58 -20.40
C VAL A 367 10.48 4.59 -20.67
N ASP A 368 10.18 5.68 -21.36
CA ASP A 368 11.05 6.86 -21.41
C ASP A 368 10.61 7.85 -20.32
N ARG A 369 11.42 7.99 -19.28
CA ARG A 369 11.16 8.87 -18.13
C ARG A 369 10.95 10.34 -18.52
N SER A 370 11.52 10.79 -19.65
CA SER A 370 11.40 12.17 -20.14
C SER A 370 9.99 12.52 -20.62
N ASP A 371 9.15 11.52 -20.87
CA ASP A 371 7.76 11.71 -21.28
C ASP A 371 6.85 12.14 -20.10
N TYR A 372 7.34 12.01 -18.87
CA TYR A 372 6.52 12.22 -17.66
C TYR A 372 6.96 13.45 -16.87
N ASN A 373 5.98 14.33 -16.59
CA ASN A 373 6.18 15.52 -15.76
C ASN A 373 4.95 15.77 -14.88
N TYR A 374 5.12 15.74 -13.57
CA TYR A 374 4.04 15.88 -12.59
C TYR A 374 3.95 17.28 -11.95
N SER A 375 4.81 18.22 -12.34
CA SER A 375 5.08 19.46 -11.58
C SER A 375 4.28 20.69 -12.00
N ASP A 376 3.14 20.55 -12.71
CA ASP A 376 2.37 21.70 -13.18
C ASP A 376 0.85 21.55 -12.93
N PRO A 377 0.40 21.63 -11.66
CA PRO A 377 -1.02 21.57 -11.31
C PRO A 377 -1.85 22.68 -11.98
N GLU A 378 -1.33 23.90 -12.06
CA GLU A 378 -2.07 25.03 -12.68
C GLU A 378 -2.37 24.77 -14.14
N LYS A 379 -1.40 24.20 -14.88
CA LYS A 379 -1.61 23.82 -16.28
C LYS A 379 -2.65 22.71 -16.38
N PHE A 380 -2.60 21.71 -15.51
CA PHE A 380 -3.57 20.62 -15.47
C PHE A 380 -4.99 21.16 -15.23
N PHE A 381 -5.18 21.98 -14.19
CA PHE A 381 -6.48 22.56 -13.86
C PHE A 381 -7.02 23.44 -15.00
N ARG A 382 -6.17 24.26 -15.61
CA ARG A 382 -6.55 25.10 -16.73
C ARG A 382 -6.99 24.32 -17.96
N ILE A 383 -6.27 23.23 -18.32
CA ILE A 383 -6.60 22.40 -19.48
C ILE A 383 -7.93 21.67 -19.27
N ASN A 384 -8.18 21.20 -18.05
CA ASN A 384 -9.39 20.43 -17.70
C ASN A 384 -10.57 21.32 -17.26
N GLY A 385 -10.41 22.66 -17.29
CA GLY A 385 -11.48 23.59 -16.95
C GLY A 385 -11.89 23.55 -15.48
N ILE A 386 -11.01 23.07 -14.60
CA ILE A 386 -11.24 23.02 -13.15
C ILE A 386 -10.89 24.39 -12.58
N PRO A 387 -11.81 25.08 -11.87
CA PRO A 387 -11.52 26.35 -11.22
C PRO A 387 -10.39 26.22 -10.20
N VAL A 388 -9.36 27.06 -10.32
CA VAL A 388 -8.35 27.23 -9.27
C VAL A 388 -8.91 28.27 -8.29
N ASN A 389 -9.16 27.91 -7.04
CA ASN A 389 -9.52 28.88 -6.01
C ASN A 389 -8.28 29.77 -5.75
N LYS A 390 -8.28 30.95 -6.36
CA LYS A 390 -7.33 32.00 -6.02
C LYS A 390 -7.92 32.77 -4.84
N GLU A 391 -7.70 32.30 -3.63
CA GLU A 391 -7.75 33.18 -2.47
C GLU A 391 -6.32 33.68 -2.20
N ASP A 392 -6.20 35.06 -2.20
CA ASP A 392 -5.05 35.87 -1.81
C ASP A 392 -3.90 36.14 -2.80
N GLU A 393 -4.23 36.75 -3.93
CA GLU A 393 -3.35 37.80 -4.46
C GLU A 393 -3.78 39.16 -3.87
N ASN A 394 -3.67 39.37 -2.58
CA ASN A 394 -3.71 40.70 -2.00
C ASN A 394 -3.10 40.74 -0.59
N SER A 395 -1.81 40.53 -0.48
CA SER A 395 -1.03 40.97 0.69
C SER A 395 0.32 41.54 0.19
N GLY A 396 0.32 42.83 -0.07
CA GLY A 396 1.41 43.72 0.31
C GLY A 396 2.73 43.56 -0.43
N GLU A 397 2.94 44.46 -1.36
CA GLU A 397 4.29 45.04 -1.55
C GLU A 397 4.95 45.21 -0.18
N LEU A 398 5.92 44.42 0.16
CA LEU A 398 6.88 44.70 1.21
C LEU A 398 8.29 44.61 0.62
N GLU A 399 8.95 45.73 0.78
CA GLU A 399 10.28 46.13 0.43
C GLU A 399 11.33 45.02 0.54
N GLU A 400 12.20 44.94 -0.48
CA GLU A 400 13.53 44.36 -0.44
C GLU A 400 14.29 44.89 0.79
N GLN A 401 14.57 43.99 1.73
CA GLN A 401 15.74 44.11 2.60
C GLN A 401 16.59 42.87 2.50
N GLU A 402 17.73 43.06 1.86
CA GLU A 402 18.87 42.14 1.93
C GLU A 402 19.23 41.91 3.39
N GLU A 403 19.12 40.68 3.86
CA GLU A 403 19.92 40.21 4.98
C GLU A 403 20.54 38.86 4.67
N THR A 404 21.85 38.93 4.62
CA THR A 404 22.78 37.82 4.51
C THR A 404 22.79 37.02 5.80
N GLY A 405 22.80 35.70 5.70
CA GLY A 405 23.47 34.92 6.75
C GLY A 405 22.77 33.69 7.29
N GLU A 406 23.43 32.63 6.99
CA GLU A 406 23.57 31.40 7.79
C GLU A 406 22.48 30.32 7.67
N LYS A 407 22.98 29.27 7.09
CA LYS A 407 22.42 27.91 7.04
C LYS A 407 22.10 27.42 8.46
N ASP A 408 20.91 26.88 8.64
CA ASP A 408 20.71 25.85 9.64
C ASP A 408 20.25 24.57 8.96
N SER A 409 21.22 23.70 8.79
CA SER A 409 21.10 22.32 8.37
C SER A 409 20.78 21.48 9.62
N ALA A 410 19.54 21.31 9.94
CA ALA A 410 19.15 20.40 11.01
C ALA A 410 17.68 19.99 10.87
N ARG A 411 17.40 19.10 9.89
CA ARG A 411 16.16 18.32 9.83
C ARG A 411 16.26 16.98 9.12
N ASP A 412 17.49 16.47 8.90
CA ASP A 412 17.71 15.18 8.20
C ASP A 412 18.35 14.10 9.10
N THR A 413 17.99 14.04 10.37
CA THR A 413 18.50 12.96 11.25
C THR A 413 17.51 12.69 12.39
N GLU A 414 16.35 12.17 12.08
CA GLU A 414 15.51 11.40 13.02
C GLU A 414 14.61 10.44 12.24
N ILE A 415 15.20 9.52 11.49
CA ILE A 415 14.60 8.26 11.05
C ILE A 415 15.59 7.17 11.47
N GLU A 416 15.80 7.01 12.75
CA GLU A 416 16.37 5.81 13.35
C GLU A 416 15.48 5.42 14.53
N GLU A 417 15.05 4.14 14.48
CA GLU A 417 14.49 3.36 15.57
C GLU A 417 13.06 3.76 16.06
N GLU A 418 12.02 3.22 15.36
CA GLU A 418 10.90 2.52 16.01
C GLU A 418 10.22 1.55 15.03
#